data_c295eb5e194c33014349769e1ea24c49
#
_entry.id   c295eb5e194c33014349769e1ea24c49
#
_cell.length_a   1.000
_cell.length_b   1.000
_cell.length_c   1.000
_cell.angle_alpha   90.00
_cell.angle_beta   90.00
_cell.angle_gamma   90.00
#
_symmetry.space_group_name_H-M   'P 1'
#
loop_
_entity.id
_entity.type
_entity.pdbx_description
1 polymer ?
#
loop_
_entity_poly.entity_id
_entity_poly.type
_entity_poly.pdbx_seq_one_letter_code
_entity_poly.pdbx_strand_id
1 'polypeptide(L)'
;MEKTTIIKTALKPRQEKDAYHLLDRPGQVVLARLRSGHNRLNAHMHRKLKIVPSPTCPCGEEDQTTEHVLQRCNRHQPERITQWPSATPLYQKLYGGLEDLKKTTNFITAAGLVV
;
A
#
# COMPACT_ATOMS: atom_id res chain seq x y z
N MET A 1 -16.56 -23.13 28.08
CA MET A 1 -15.99 -22.67 27.99
C MET A 1 -15.66 -22.38 27.70
N GLU A 2 -15.86 -22.75 27.38
CA GLU A 2 -15.23 -22.24 27.09
C GLU A 2 -14.83 -21.94 26.69
N LYS A 3 -15.28 -22.24 26.56
CA LYS A 3 -14.71 -21.65 26.19
C LYS A 3 -14.28 -21.19 25.86
N THR A 4 -14.76 -21.58 25.67
CA THR A 4 -14.11 -20.84 25.47
C THR A 4 -13.77 -20.34 25.07
N THR A 5 -14.09 -20.51 24.97
CA THR A 5 -13.48 -19.78 24.77
C THR A 5 -13.14 -19.22 24.40
N ILE A 6 -13.38 -19.25 24.37
CA ILE A 6 -12.85 -18.46 24.16
C ILE A 6 -12.37 -17.93 23.87
N ILE A 7 -12.47 -17.97 23.85
CA ILE A 7 -11.81 -17.29 23.66
C ILE A 7 -11.30 -16.86 23.25
N LYS A 8 -11.38 -16.78 23.12
CA LYS A 8 -10.76 -16.27 22.78
C LYS A 8 -10.47 -15.53 22.49
N THR A 9 -10.73 -15.60 22.41
CA THR A 9 -10.30 -14.80 22.12
C THR A 9 -10.07 -14.02 21.80
N ALA A 10 -10.10 -13.87 22.04
CA ALA A 10 -9.79 -13.16 21.75
C ALA A 10 -9.42 -12.74 21.29
N LEU A 11 -9.53 -12.84 20.94
CA LEU A 11 -9.06 -12.51 20.33
C LEU A 11 -8.66 -12.12 19.71
N LYS A 12 -8.65 -12.16 19.53
CA LYS A 12 -8.29 -11.78 18.83
C LYS A 12 -8.30 -11.07 18.01
N PRO A 13 -7.98 -10.50 18.27
CA PRO A 13 -8.30 -9.64 17.24
C PRO A 13 -7.79 -9.92 15.92
N ARG A 14 -7.06 -10.47 15.81
CA ARG A 14 -6.76 -10.86 14.61
C ARG A 14 -7.75 -11.64 14.11
N GLN A 15 -8.69 -11.78 14.83
CA GLN A 15 -9.76 -12.38 14.39
C GLN A 15 -10.35 -11.66 13.35
N GLU A 16 -10.16 -10.38 13.29
CA GLU A 16 -10.64 -9.63 12.20
C GLU A 16 -9.89 -10.01 10.99
N LYS A 17 -10.61 -10.33 9.94
CA LYS A 17 -10.00 -10.66 8.69
C LYS A 17 -9.36 -9.44 8.09
N ASP A 18 -8.21 -9.62 7.47
CA ASP A 18 -7.56 -8.58 6.70
C ASP A 18 -8.48 -8.19 5.54
N ALA A 19 -8.80 -6.93 5.43
CA ALA A 19 -9.68 -6.43 4.37
C ALA A 19 -9.12 -6.70 2.97
N TYR A 20 -7.86 -7.02 2.85
CA TYR A 20 -7.23 -7.44 1.60
C TYR A 20 -8.08 -8.50 0.89
N HIS A 21 -8.64 -9.43 1.64
CA HIS A 21 -9.42 -10.52 1.05
C HIS A 21 -10.75 -10.07 0.48
N LEU A 22 -11.16 -8.84 0.76
CA LEU A 22 -12.40 -8.29 0.23
C LEU A 22 -12.19 -7.49 -1.05
N LEU A 23 -10.93 -7.29 -1.45
CA LEU A 23 -10.61 -6.58 -2.68
C LEU A 23 -10.82 -7.51 -3.88
N ASP A 24 -11.04 -6.92 -5.06
CA ASP A 24 -11.05 -7.69 -6.29
C ASP A 24 -9.62 -8.16 -6.58
N ARG A 25 -9.47 -9.02 -7.58
CA ARG A 25 -8.16 -9.60 -7.88
C ARG A 25 -7.10 -8.55 -8.21
N PRO A 26 -7.36 -7.59 -9.11
CA PRO A 26 -6.37 -6.56 -9.40
C PRO A 26 -5.97 -5.78 -8.14
N GLY A 27 -6.93 -5.47 -7.27
CA GLY A 27 -6.64 -4.76 -6.03
C GLY A 27 -5.76 -5.57 -5.12
N GLN A 28 -6.01 -6.87 -5.02
CA GLN A 28 -5.19 -7.76 -4.20
C GLN A 28 -3.74 -7.77 -4.70
N VAL A 29 -3.55 -7.82 -6.02
CA VAL A 29 -2.21 -7.83 -6.58
C VAL A 29 -1.47 -6.54 -6.24
N VAL A 30 -2.13 -5.39 -6.40
CA VAL A 30 -1.54 -4.10 -6.09
C VAL A 30 -1.15 -4.03 -4.62
N LEU A 31 -2.06 -4.38 -3.71
CA LEU A 31 -1.78 -4.30 -2.29
C LEU A 31 -0.66 -5.24 -1.88
N ALA A 32 -0.65 -6.47 -2.39
CA ALA A 32 0.41 -7.42 -2.06
C ALA A 32 1.77 -6.88 -2.46
N ARG A 33 1.86 -6.29 -3.64
CA ARG A 33 3.12 -5.74 -4.12
C ARG A 33 3.55 -4.51 -3.34
N LEU A 34 2.60 -3.66 -2.97
CA LEU A 34 2.93 -2.49 -2.16
C LEU A 34 3.40 -2.88 -0.77
N ARG A 35 2.72 -3.86 -0.15
CA ARG A 35 3.07 -4.32 1.20
C ARG A 35 4.45 -4.96 1.24
N SER A 36 4.78 -5.76 0.24
CA SER A 36 6.04 -6.50 0.24
C SER A 36 7.22 -5.66 -0.24
N GLY A 37 6.97 -4.59 -0.96
CA GLY A 37 8.03 -3.82 -1.61
C GLY A 37 8.54 -4.50 -2.88
N HIS A 38 8.04 -5.69 -3.21
CA HIS A 38 8.42 -6.40 -4.44
C HIS A 38 7.48 -5.96 -5.55
N ASN A 39 7.82 -4.84 -6.18
CA ASN A 39 6.95 -4.22 -7.17
C ASN A 39 7.76 -3.62 -8.30
N ARG A 40 7.12 -2.82 -9.14
CA ARG A 40 7.78 -2.23 -10.29
C ARG A 40 8.22 -0.78 -10.07
N LEU A 41 8.27 -0.36 -8.82
CA LEU A 41 8.82 0.95 -8.50
C LEU A 41 10.34 0.88 -8.62
N ASN A 42 10.96 2.03 -8.91
CA ASN A 42 12.37 2.06 -9.25
C ASN A 42 13.30 1.48 -8.18
N ALA A 43 12.96 1.67 -6.90
CA ALA A 43 13.81 1.15 -5.84
C ALA A 43 13.98 -0.37 -5.96
N HIS A 44 12.86 -1.09 -6.12
CA HIS A 44 12.92 -2.55 -6.25
C HIS A 44 13.52 -2.96 -7.59
N MET A 45 13.09 -2.30 -8.68
CA MET A 45 13.56 -2.62 -10.01
C MET A 45 15.06 -2.44 -10.14
N HIS A 46 15.63 -1.44 -9.49
CA HIS A 46 17.06 -1.21 -9.50
C HIS A 46 17.81 -2.17 -8.56
N ARG A 47 17.36 -2.26 -7.31
CA ARG A 47 18.13 -3.00 -6.29
C ARG A 47 18.08 -4.50 -6.46
N LYS A 48 16.92 -5.03 -6.81
CA LYS A 48 16.75 -6.48 -6.87
C LYS A 48 16.83 -7.03 -8.28
N LEU A 49 16.25 -6.34 -9.26
CA LEU A 49 16.13 -6.86 -10.60
C LEU A 49 17.15 -6.26 -11.56
N LYS A 50 17.79 -5.15 -11.18
CA LYS A 50 18.81 -4.49 -12.00
C LYS A 50 18.30 -4.08 -13.38
N ILE A 51 17.00 -3.78 -13.49
CA ILE A 51 16.39 -3.47 -14.79
C ILE A 51 16.49 -1.99 -15.11
N VAL A 52 16.40 -1.12 -14.10
CA VAL A 52 16.50 0.32 -14.31
C VAL A 52 17.82 0.84 -13.77
N PRO A 53 18.37 1.92 -14.34
CA PRO A 53 19.70 2.40 -13.97
C PRO A 53 19.80 3.04 -12.60
N SER A 54 18.69 3.42 -11.99
CA SER A 54 18.70 4.15 -10.71
C SER A 54 17.46 3.86 -9.92
N PRO A 55 17.55 3.85 -8.57
CA PRO A 55 16.37 3.69 -7.73
C PRO A 55 15.57 4.98 -7.57
N THR A 56 16.07 6.09 -8.11
CA THR A 56 15.49 7.43 -7.87
C THR A 56 14.11 7.56 -8.50
N CYS A 57 13.18 8.17 -7.76
CA CYS A 57 11.87 8.49 -8.28
C CYS A 57 11.99 9.55 -9.38
N PRO A 58 11.13 9.52 -10.39
CA PRO A 58 11.12 10.58 -11.40
C PRO A 58 10.95 11.98 -10.83
N CYS A 59 10.46 12.12 -9.59
CA CYS A 59 10.37 13.43 -8.95
C CYS A 59 11.75 13.99 -8.57
N GLY A 60 12.77 13.14 -8.53
CA GLY A 60 14.14 13.56 -8.27
C GLY A 60 14.51 13.74 -6.82
N GLU A 61 13.58 13.56 -5.87
CA GLU A 61 13.83 13.84 -4.47
C GLU A 61 14.33 12.66 -3.64
N GLU A 62 13.82 11.48 -3.91
CA GLU A 62 14.11 10.28 -3.12
C GLU A 62 14.03 9.04 -4.01
N ASP A 63 14.42 7.92 -3.45
CA ASP A 63 14.21 6.64 -4.13
C ASP A 63 12.70 6.40 -4.27
N GLN A 64 12.31 5.74 -5.34
CA GLN A 64 10.90 5.45 -5.59
C GLN A 64 10.51 4.16 -4.87
N THR A 65 10.12 4.32 -3.61
CA THR A 65 9.65 3.21 -2.78
C THR A 65 8.15 3.31 -2.58
N THR A 66 7.55 2.24 -2.04
CA THR A 66 6.14 2.27 -1.66
C THR A 66 5.85 3.45 -0.75
N GLU A 67 6.66 3.63 0.29
CA GLU A 67 6.43 4.71 1.25
C GLU A 67 6.52 6.07 0.59
N HIS A 68 7.52 6.27 -0.27
CA HIS A 68 7.69 7.56 -0.93
C HIS A 68 6.47 7.93 -1.78
N VAL A 69 6.00 7.00 -2.63
CA VAL A 69 4.87 7.34 -3.53
C VAL A 69 3.56 7.51 -2.76
N LEU A 70 3.37 6.77 -1.67
CA LEU A 70 2.14 6.88 -0.90
C LEU A 70 2.13 8.07 0.05
N GLN A 71 3.30 8.52 0.51
CA GLN A 71 3.37 9.52 1.58
C GLN A 71 3.98 10.85 1.20
N ARG A 72 4.95 10.89 0.30
CA ARG A 72 5.75 12.09 0.14
C ARG A 72 5.94 12.61 -1.27
N CYS A 73 5.79 11.77 -2.30
CA CYS A 73 6.13 12.20 -3.65
C CYS A 73 5.27 13.38 -4.10
N ASN A 74 5.90 14.49 -4.45
CA ASN A 74 5.18 15.68 -4.85
C ASN A 74 4.56 15.57 -6.24
N ARG A 75 5.05 14.67 -7.07
CA ARG A 75 4.45 14.45 -8.40
C ARG A 75 3.02 13.94 -8.29
N HIS A 76 2.71 13.23 -7.21
CA HIS A 76 1.39 12.61 -7.04
C HIS A 76 0.61 13.26 -5.91
N GLN A 77 0.98 14.49 -5.55
CA GLN A 77 0.30 15.20 -4.47
C GLN A 77 -1.19 15.41 -4.76
N PRO A 78 -1.60 15.83 -5.95
CA PRO A 78 -3.04 16.02 -6.20
C PRO A 78 -3.85 14.75 -6.03
N GLU A 79 -3.35 13.63 -6.53
CA GLU A 79 -4.05 12.35 -6.41
C GLU A 79 -4.09 11.90 -4.97
N ARG A 80 -3.01 12.15 -4.22
CA ARG A 80 -2.95 11.77 -2.82
C ARG A 80 -3.97 12.55 -1.99
N ILE A 81 -4.07 13.85 -2.23
CA ILE A 81 -5.01 14.70 -1.51
C ILE A 81 -6.45 14.30 -1.82
N THR A 82 -6.71 13.89 -3.06
CA THR A 82 -8.05 13.45 -3.46
C THR A 82 -8.48 12.23 -2.64
N GLN A 83 -7.59 11.28 -2.43
CA GLN A 83 -7.93 10.07 -1.69
C GLN A 83 -7.86 10.29 -0.18
N TRP A 84 -6.89 11.06 0.28
CA TRP A 84 -6.68 11.29 1.71
C TRP A 84 -6.51 12.80 1.95
N PRO A 85 -7.63 13.52 2.14
CA PRO A 85 -7.56 14.97 2.39
C PRO A 85 -6.81 15.33 3.67
N SER A 86 -6.78 14.40 4.64
CA SER A 86 -6.03 14.59 5.88
C SER A 86 -4.84 13.67 5.90
N ALA A 87 -3.84 14.01 6.70
CA ALA A 87 -2.66 13.17 6.85
C ALA A 87 -3.09 11.77 7.32
N THR A 88 -2.63 10.74 6.61
CA THR A 88 -3.00 9.36 6.90
C THR A 88 -1.73 8.53 6.99
N PRO A 89 -1.54 7.76 8.08
CA PRO A 89 -0.33 6.95 8.25
C PRO A 89 -0.19 5.89 7.17
N LEU A 90 1.03 5.57 6.84
CA LEU A 90 1.32 4.53 5.86
C LEU A 90 0.66 3.19 6.23
N TYR A 91 0.73 2.84 7.51
CA TYR A 91 0.16 1.58 7.96
C TYR A 91 -1.34 1.49 7.64
N GLN A 92 -2.06 2.59 7.83
CA GLN A 92 -3.49 2.60 7.53
C GLN A 92 -3.75 2.44 6.03
N LYS A 93 -2.92 3.03 5.20
CA LYS A 93 -3.06 2.91 3.75
C LYS A 93 -2.84 1.48 3.27
N LEU A 94 -1.98 0.73 3.95
CA LEU A 94 -1.61 -0.62 3.53
C LEU A 94 -2.38 -1.72 4.28
N TYR A 95 -2.80 -1.45 5.51
CA TYR A 95 -3.39 -2.47 6.38
C TYR A 95 -4.69 -2.06 7.05
N GLY A 96 -5.26 -0.93 6.66
CA GLY A 96 -6.50 -0.45 7.25
C GLY A 96 -7.71 -1.24 6.76
N GLY A 97 -8.88 -0.66 6.96
CA GLY A 97 -10.11 -1.30 6.53
C GLY A 97 -10.29 -1.27 5.02
N LEU A 98 -11.38 -1.85 4.55
CA LEU A 98 -11.64 -1.97 3.12
C LEU A 98 -11.63 -0.60 2.43
N GLU A 99 -12.22 0.42 3.05
CA GLU A 99 -12.21 1.75 2.46
C GLU A 99 -10.81 2.29 2.28
N ASP A 100 -9.93 2.07 3.27
CA ASP A 100 -8.55 2.51 3.18
C ASP A 100 -7.83 1.80 2.03
N LEU A 101 -8.02 0.50 1.90
CA LEU A 101 -7.36 -0.27 0.85
C LEU A 101 -7.87 0.14 -0.52
N LYS A 102 -9.17 0.42 -0.64
CA LYS A 102 -9.73 0.91 -1.90
C LYS A 102 -9.15 2.26 -2.29
N LYS A 103 -8.97 3.15 -1.30
CA LYS A 103 -8.36 4.45 -1.57
C LYS A 103 -6.94 4.26 -2.11
N THR A 104 -6.21 3.31 -1.54
CA THR A 104 -4.84 3.02 -1.97
C THR A 104 -4.81 2.54 -3.42
N THR A 105 -5.67 1.58 -3.79
CA THR A 105 -5.70 1.10 -5.16
C THR A 105 -6.17 2.20 -6.12
N ASN A 106 -7.15 3.03 -5.71
CA ASN A 106 -7.61 4.14 -6.53
C ASN A 106 -6.49 5.16 -6.75
N PHE A 107 -5.70 5.42 -5.70
CA PHE A 107 -4.57 6.34 -5.82
C PHE A 107 -3.55 5.83 -6.84
N ILE A 108 -3.18 4.56 -6.77
CA ILE A 108 -2.21 3.97 -7.69
C ILE A 108 -2.70 4.10 -9.14
N THR A 109 -3.98 3.83 -9.38
CA THR A 109 -4.58 3.95 -10.70
C THR A 109 -4.58 5.40 -11.17
N ALA A 110 -5.04 6.32 -10.32
CA ALA A 110 -5.13 7.73 -10.68
C ALA A 110 -3.76 8.36 -10.93
N ALA A 111 -2.75 7.91 -10.19
CA ALA A 111 -1.39 8.41 -10.34
C ALA A 111 -0.69 7.80 -11.56
N GLY A 112 -1.29 6.81 -12.19
CA GLY A 112 -0.69 6.16 -13.34
C GLY A 112 0.53 5.31 -12.99
N LEU A 113 0.61 4.87 -11.75
CA LEU A 113 1.76 4.08 -11.31
C LEU A 113 1.56 2.61 -11.67
N VAL A 114 2.65 1.98 -12.10
CA VAL A 114 2.67 0.54 -12.34
C VAL A 114 3.47 -0.07 -11.20
N VAL A 115 2.83 -0.91 -10.43
CA VAL A 115 3.49 -1.53 -9.27
C VAL A 115 3.55 -3.06 -9.35
#